data_4d50534780482b4de7ea4e727361e8dc
#
_entry.id   4d50534780482b4de7ea4e727361e8dc
#
_cell.length_a   1.000
_cell.length_b   1.000
_cell.length_c   1.000
_cell.angle_alpha   90.00
_cell.angle_beta   90.00
_cell.angle_gamma   90.00
#
_symmetry.space_group_name_H-M   'P 1'
#
loop_
_entity.id
_entity.type
_entity.pdbx_description
1 polymer ?
#
loop_
_entity_poly.entity_id
_entity_poly.type
_entity_poly.pdbx_seq_one_letter_code
_entity_poly.pdbx_strand_id
1 'polypeptide(L)'
;MQMHALPGNHGKDVQLDLCFQCHGMWIDPQENLKLSAAAVADLFRLLHQQRGTAHQPLATKMHCPRCTATLTQGFDVVRSGRYITYRCAAGHGRFSAFSSFMIEKGFVRLLTQPEIDDIAKRVNVIHCSSCGAPVDLKRDHACPHCRSALTLLDPKAVEKALQGYAHAVKSTTVSAHAPDLADALVMLERDRQRALREQKAQRNNLLTSGASANVDLWSIGLALVASVLD
;
A
#
# COMPACT_ATOMS: atom_id res chain seq x y z
N MET A 1 18.72 5.28 -4.84
CA MET A 1 17.63 4.45 -5.35
C MET A 1 18.21 3.43 -6.31
N GLN A 2 17.61 2.26 -6.41
CA GLN A 2 18.01 1.20 -7.33
C GLN A 2 16.92 1.04 -8.38
N MET A 3 17.30 0.96 -9.65
CA MET A 3 16.36 0.76 -10.75
C MET A 3 16.03 -0.71 -10.91
N HIS A 4 14.74 -1.01 -10.97
CA HIS A 4 14.21 -2.36 -11.17
C HIS A 4 13.26 -2.38 -12.37
N ALA A 5 13.51 -3.30 -13.29
CA ALA A 5 12.63 -3.55 -14.43
C ALA A 5 11.55 -4.55 -13.99
N LEU A 6 10.30 -4.18 -14.14
CA LEU A 6 9.13 -4.99 -13.80
C LEU A 6 8.22 -5.17 -15.03
N PRO A 7 7.55 -6.31 -15.17
CA PRO A 7 6.71 -6.58 -16.35
C PRO A 7 5.54 -5.59 -16.47
N GLY A 8 5.43 -4.92 -17.59
CA GLY A 8 4.32 -4.00 -17.88
C GLY A 8 3.12 -4.67 -18.53
N ASN A 9 1.98 -3.97 -18.59
CA ASN A 9 0.71 -4.48 -19.12
C ASN A 9 0.73 -4.82 -20.63
N HIS A 10 1.66 -4.26 -21.40
CA HIS A 10 1.71 -4.41 -22.86
C HIS A 10 3.02 -5.04 -23.35
N GLY A 11 3.61 -5.92 -22.55
CA GLY A 11 4.86 -6.61 -22.89
C GLY A 11 6.11 -5.72 -22.90
N LYS A 12 6.00 -4.50 -22.39
CA LYS A 12 7.13 -3.58 -22.19
C LYS A 12 7.40 -3.45 -20.69
N ASP A 13 8.64 -3.63 -20.28
CA ASP A 13 9.03 -3.45 -18.89
C ASP A 13 8.84 -2.01 -18.44
N VAL A 14 8.42 -1.85 -17.20
CA VAL A 14 8.35 -0.58 -16.47
C VAL A 14 9.54 -0.52 -15.54
N GLN A 15 10.27 0.58 -15.57
CA GLN A 15 11.44 0.78 -14.73
C GLN A 15 11.05 1.61 -13.51
N LEU A 16 11.14 1.02 -12.33
CA LEU A 16 10.90 1.72 -11.06
C LEU A 16 12.18 1.93 -10.30
N ASP A 17 12.39 3.14 -9.81
CA ASP A 17 13.48 3.48 -8.91
C ASP A 17 13.06 3.23 -7.46
N LEU A 18 13.59 2.19 -6.82
CA LEU A 18 13.27 1.78 -5.47
C LEU A 18 14.36 2.17 -4.47
N CYS A 19 13.96 2.56 -3.28
CA CYS A 19 14.84 2.78 -2.14
C CYS A 19 14.36 1.95 -0.95
N PHE A 20 15.07 0.88 -0.64
CA PHE A 20 14.71 0.01 0.48
C PHE A 20 15.06 0.61 1.84
N GLN A 21 15.98 1.57 1.90
CA GLN A 21 16.32 2.26 3.14
C GLN A 21 15.23 3.26 3.56
N CYS A 22 14.67 4.05 2.62
CA CYS A 22 13.60 4.99 2.94
C CYS A 22 12.20 4.43 2.67
N HIS A 23 12.09 3.17 2.30
CA HIS A 23 10.84 2.48 1.96
C HIS A 23 10.00 3.26 0.94
N GLY A 24 10.62 3.72 -0.11
CA GLY A 24 9.95 4.54 -1.12
C GLY A 24 10.42 4.27 -2.54
N MET A 25 9.68 4.84 -3.48
CA MET A 25 9.92 4.72 -4.90
C MET A 25 9.73 6.05 -5.62
N TRP A 26 10.48 6.24 -6.68
CA TRP A 26 10.20 7.28 -7.67
C TRP A 26 9.39 6.67 -8.80
N ILE A 27 8.36 7.36 -9.19
CA ILE A 27 7.43 6.96 -10.25
C ILE A 27 7.41 8.08 -11.29
N ASP A 28 7.89 7.79 -12.49
CA ASP A 28 7.79 8.69 -13.63
C ASP A 28 6.32 8.82 -14.09
N PRO A 29 5.95 9.84 -14.88
CA PRO A 29 4.58 10.06 -15.31
C PRO A 29 3.99 8.80 -15.98
N GLN A 30 2.81 8.38 -15.50
CA GLN A 30 2.03 7.23 -15.99
C GLN A 30 2.66 5.83 -15.77
N GLU A 31 3.82 5.67 -15.16
CA GLU A 31 4.42 4.35 -14.92
C GLU A 31 3.55 3.46 -14.04
N ASN A 32 2.94 4.03 -12.99
CA ASN A 32 2.05 3.30 -12.10
C ASN A 32 0.83 2.69 -12.79
N LEU A 33 0.41 3.22 -13.95
CA LEU A 33 -0.70 2.69 -14.76
C LEU A 33 -0.27 1.55 -15.68
N LYS A 34 1.02 1.45 -15.95
CA LYS A 34 1.58 0.44 -16.86
C LYS A 34 1.97 -0.86 -16.17
N LEU A 35 2.01 -0.88 -14.83
CA LEU A 35 2.38 -2.08 -14.06
C LEU A 35 1.33 -3.19 -14.26
N SER A 36 1.79 -4.38 -14.59
CA SER A 36 0.96 -5.58 -14.65
C SER A 36 0.69 -6.15 -13.26
N ALA A 37 -0.26 -7.09 -13.14
CA ALA A 37 -0.48 -7.84 -11.90
C ALA A 37 0.78 -8.61 -11.47
N ALA A 38 1.49 -9.20 -12.44
CA ALA A 38 2.75 -9.88 -12.18
C ALA A 38 3.81 -8.94 -11.62
N ALA A 39 3.94 -7.73 -12.21
CA ALA A 39 4.87 -6.71 -11.70
C ALA A 39 4.59 -6.33 -10.24
N VAL A 40 3.32 -6.22 -9.87
CA VAL A 40 2.94 -5.91 -8.50
C VAL A 40 3.27 -7.06 -7.56
N ALA A 41 3.05 -8.31 -7.96
CA ALA A 41 3.45 -9.48 -7.19
C ALA A 41 4.97 -9.55 -7.01
N ASP A 42 5.73 -9.30 -8.08
CA ASP A 42 7.20 -9.25 -8.04
C ASP A 42 7.70 -8.12 -7.13
N LEU A 43 7.05 -6.96 -7.17
CA LEU A 43 7.34 -5.87 -6.24
C LEU A 43 7.14 -6.29 -4.78
N PHE A 44 6.06 -7.01 -4.46
CA PHE A 44 5.85 -7.54 -3.11
C PHE A 44 6.94 -8.52 -2.68
N ARG A 45 7.32 -9.46 -3.56
CA ARG A 45 8.42 -10.41 -3.28
C ARG A 45 9.73 -9.67 -3.01
N LEU A 46 10.03 -8.67 -3.84
CA LEU A 46 11.22 -7.83 -3.70
C LEU A 46 11.23 -7.09 -2.35
N LEU A 47 10.11 -6.45 -1.99
CA LEU A 47 9.95 -5.77 -0.69
C LEU A 47 10.09 -6.72 0.48
N HIS A 48 9.53 -7.93 0.38
CA HIS A 48 9.66 -8.95 1.40
C HIS A 48 11.10 -9.45 1.57
N GLN A 49 11.83 -9.66 0.48
CA GLN A 49 13.26 -10.05 0.51
C GLN A 49 14.11 -8.98 1.21
N GLN A 50 13.78 -7.70 1.04
CA GLN A 50 14.50 -6.56 1.58
C GLN A 50 13.97 -6.06 2.94
N ARG A 51 13.05 -6.79 3.59
CA ARG A 51 12.41 -6.37 4.85
C ARG A 51 13.37 -6.18 6.03
N GLY A 52 14.55 -6.80 5.96
CA GLY A 52 15.60 -6.66 6.98
C GLY A 52 16.46 -5.40 6.83
N THR A 53 16.26 -4.59 5.78
CA THR A 53 17.00 -3.36 5.59
C THR A 53 16.59 -2.33 6.64
N ALA A 54 17.58 -1.75 7.35
CA ALA A 54 17.32 -0.73 8.36
C ALA A 54 16.59 0.46 7.75
N HIS A 55 15.42 0.81 8.30
CA HIS A 55 14.62 1.92 7.81
C HIS A 55 15.23 3.26 8.21
N GLN A 56 15.38 4.16 7.24
CA GLN A 56 15.78 5.54 7.46
C GLN A 56 14.56 6.46 7.24
N PRO A 57 14.32 7.42 8.15
CA PRO A 57 13.23 8.38 7.99
C PRO A 57 13.39 9.17 6.68
N LEU A 58 12.26 9.56 6.10
CA LEU A 58 12.27 10.43 4.93
C LEU A 58 12.93 11.78 5.27
N ALA A 59 13.74 12.29 4.37
CA ALA A 59 14.32 13.61 4.52
C ALA A 59 13.20 14.68 4.55
N THR A 60 13.38 15.70 5.40
CA THR A 60 12.43 16.81 5.53
C THR A 60 12.24 17.56 4.22
N LYS A 61 13.31 17.66 3.41
CA LYS A 61 13.29 18.23 2.06
C LYS A 61 13.74 17.17 1.08
N MET A 62 12.90 16.84 0.13
CA MET A 62 13.21 15.91 -0.94
C MET A 62 13.32 16.66 -2.26
N HIS A 63 14.18 16.18 -3.13
CA HIS A 63 14.46 16.81 -4.42
C HIS A 63 14.11 15.86 -5.57
N CYS A 64 13.69 16.44 -6.69
CA CYS A 64 13.43 15.71 -7.91
C CYS A 64 14.76 15.15 -8.46
N PRO A 65 14.85 13.85 -8.77
CA PRO A 65 16.06 13.25 -9.32
C PRO A 65 16.38 13.75 -10.74
N ARG A 66 15.39 14.35 -11.43
CA ARG A 66 15.56 14.84 -12.81
C ARG A 66 15.99 16.32 -12.89
N CYS A 67 15.45 17.20 -12.01
CA CYS A 67 15.69 18.65 -12.08
C CYS A 67 16.15 19.27 -10.77
N THR A 68 16.39 18.48 -9.74
CA THR A 68 16.84 18.93 -8.41
C THR A 68 15.89 19.89 -7.67
N ALA A 69 14.77 20.30 -8.27
CA ALA A 69 13.77 21.14 -7.62
C ALA A 69 13.18 20.43 -6.39
N THR A 70 12.86 21.19 -5.35
CA THR A 70 12.21 20.66 -4.15
C THR A 70 10.84 20.07 -4.51
N LEU A 71 10.58 18.87 -4.01
CA LEU A 71 9.29 18.21 -4.22
C LEU A 71 8.21 18.83 -3.33
N THR A 72 7.01 18.98 -3.87
CA THR A 72 5.85 19.46 -3.14
C THR A 72 5.05 18.30 -2.60
N GLN A 73 4.77 18.32 -1.30
CA GLN A 73 3.91 17.33 -0.67
C GLN A 73 2.45 17.53 -1.11
N GLY A 74 1.83 16.47 -1.57
CA GLY A 74 0.42 16.41 -1.93
C GLY A 74 -0.29 15.26 -1.23
N PHE A 75 -1.62 15.33 -1.21
CA PHE A 75 -2.47 14.29 -0.68
C PHE A 75 -3.42 13.82 -1.78
N ASP A 76 -3.54 12.50 -1.89
CA ASP A 76 -4.54 11.88 -2.74
C ASP A 76 -5.46 11.00 -1.89
N VAL A 77 -6.68 10.80 -2.36
CA VAL A 77 -7.70 9.98 -1.70
C VAL A 77 -8.17 8.92 -2.68
N VAL A 78 -8.14 7.68 -2.23
CA VAL A 78 -8.71 6.53 -2.93
C VAL A 78 -9.65 5.78 -2.00
N ARG A 79 -10.37 4.79 -2.51
CA ARG A 79 -11.31 3.99 -1.69
C ARG A 79 -10.65 3.34 -0.48
N SER A 80 -9.38 2.92 -0.59
CA SER A 80 -8.59 2.29 0.48
C SER A 80 -8.03 3.27 1.50
N GLY A 81 -8.11 4.58 1.27
CA GLY A 81 -7.68 5.59 2.21
C GLY A 81 -7.01 6.80 1.59
N ARG A 82 -6.52 7.67 2.45
CA ARG A 82 -5.73 8.87 2.09
C ARG A 82 -4.25 8.51 2.13
N TYR A 83 -3.49 8.98 1.14
CA TYR A 83 -2.05 8.78 1.08
C TYR A 83 -1.30 10.03 0.64
N ILE A 84 0.00 10.06 0.92
CA ILE A 84 0.88 11.18 0.62
C ILE A 84 1.74 10.84 -0.59
N THR A 85 1.94 11.83 -1.45
CA THR A 85 2.93 11.81 -2.53
C THR A 85 3.72 13.10 -2.52
N TYR A 86 4.96 13.06 -3.04
CA TYR A 86 5.81 14.23 -3.19
C TYR A 86 6.08 14.43 -4.68
N ARG A 87 5.55 15.51 -5.25
CA ARG A 87 5.49 15.74 -6.69
C ARG A 87 6.49 16.77 -7.15
N CYS A 88 7.07 16.55 -8.32
CA CYS A 88 7.83 17.56 -9.00
C CYS A 88 6.89 18.56 -9.71
N ALA A 89 7.05 19.86 -9.43
CA ALA A 89 6.26 20.92 -10.07
C ALA A 89 6.45 20.98 -11.60
N ALA A 90 7.63 20.56 -12.10
CA ALA A 90 7.90 20.45 -13.54
C ALA A 90 7.33 19.18 -14.20
N GLY A 91 6.57 18.36 -13.46
CA GLY A 91 5.91 17.18 -14.04
C GLY A 91 6.82 15.96 -14.28
N HIS A 92 8.03 15.93 -13.73
CA HIS A 92 8.97 14.81 -13.95
C HIS A 92 8.59 13.52 -13.20
N GLY A 93 7.52 13.52 -12.40
CA GLY A 93 7.07 12.38 -11.65
C GLY A 93 6.86 12.68 -10.18
N ARG A 94 6.79 11.62 -9.38
CA ARG A 94 6.53 11.72 -7.94
C ARG A 94 7.31 10.69 -7.14
N PHE A 95 7.68 11.05 -5.93
CA PHE A 95 8.10 10.09 -4.92
C PHE A 95 6.89 9.63 -4.11
N SER A 96 6.80 8.33 -3.86
CA SER A 96 5.77 7.70 -3.04
C SER A 96 6.41 6.72 -2.06
N ALA A 97 6.01 6.74 -0.80
CA ALA A 97 6.37 5.66 0.11
C ALA A 97 5.72 4.35 -0.35
N PHE A 98 6.33 3.20 -0.06
CA PHE A 98 5.75 1.90 -0.42
C PHE A 98 4.34 1.72 0.15
N SER A 99 4.12 2.14 1.40
CA SER A 99 2.80 2.14 2.02
C SER A 99 1.79 3.02 1.29
N SER A 100 2.20 4.22 0.85
CA SER A 100 1.34 5.12 0.06
C SER A 100 0.96 4.48 -1.27
N PHE A 101 1.91 3.82 -1.93
CA PHE A 101 1.63 3.06 -3.15
C PHE A 101 0.66 1.90 -2.91
N MET A 102 0.79 1.19 -1.78
CA MET A 102 -0.12 0.10 -1.42
C MET A 102 -1.54 0.60 -1.13
N ILE A 103 -1.67 1.78 -0.51
CA ILE A 103 -2.97 2.44 -0.33
C ILE A 103 -3.56 2.80 -1.70
N GLU A 104 -2.77 3.41 -2.58
CA GLU A 104 -3.19 3.76 -3.94
C GLU A 104 -3.72 2.56 -4.73
N LYS A 105 -3.05 1.41 -4.60
CA LYS A 105 -3.42 0.17 -5.31
C LYS A 105 -4.54 -0.62 -4.64
N GLY A 106 -4.97 -0.23 -3.44
CA GLY A 106 -6.03 -0.91 -2.71
C GLY A 106 -5.60 -2.20 -2.01
N PHE A 107 -4.30 -2.35 -1.73
CA PHE A 107 -3.73 -3.54 -1.07
C PHE A 107 -3.78 -3.48 0.46
N VAL A 108 -4.30 -2.41 1.00
CA VAL A 108 -4.40 -2.20 2.44
C VAL A 108 -5.85 -2.11 2.88
N ARG A 109 -6.10 -2.44 4.12
CA ARG A 109 -7.33 -2.10 4.83
C ARG A 109 -7.04 -1.16 6.00
N LEU A 110 -8.03 -0.39 6.37
CA LEU A 110 -7.97 0.41 7.59
C LEU A 110 -8.04 -0.49 8.81
N LEU A 111 -7.27 -0.15 9.84
CA LEU A 111 -7.46 -0.74 11.15
C LEU A 111 -8.76 -0.21 11.77
N THR A 112 -9.53 -1.10 12.34
CA THR A 112 -10.72 -0.74 13.12
C THR A 112 -10.30 -0.25 14.50
N GLN A 113 -11.15 0.55 15.17
CA GLN A 113 -10.86 1.03 16.52
C GLN A 113 -10.55 -0.10 17.51
N PRO A 114 -11.31 -1.22 17.57
CA PRO A 114 -10.97 -2.34 18.44
C PRO A 114 -9.59 -2.97 18.16
N GLU A 115 -9.16 -3.01 16.89
CA GLU A 115 -7.82 -3.51 16.53
C GLU A 115 -6.71 -2.55 17.00
N ILE A 116 -6.94 -1.24 16.87
CA ILE A 116 -6.01 -0.22 17.37
C ILE A 116 -5.88 -0.36 18.89
N ASP A 117 -7.00 -0.49 19.60
CA ASP A 117 -7.04 -0.65 21.06
C ASP A 117 -6.34 -1.95 21.49
N ASP A 118 -6.51 -3.05 20.76
CA ASP A 118 -5.83 -4.31 21.05
C ASP A 118 -4.32 -4.24 20.81
N ILE A 119 -3.89 -3.54 19.76
CA ILE A 119 -2.46 -3.27 19.50
C ILE A 119 -1.90 -2.36 20.59
N ALA A 120 -2.63 -1.32 20.99
CA ALA A 120 -2.22 -0.36 22.01
C ALA A 120 -2.00 -0.98 23.40
N LYS A 121 -2.65 -2.12 23.70
CA LYS A 121 -2.41 -2.89 24.93
C LYS A 121 -1.02 -3.54 24.95
N ARG A 122 -0.44 -3.81 23.80
CA ARG A 122 0.84 -4.51 23.64
C ARG A 122 1.99 -3.57 23.29
N VAL A 123 1.69 -2.56 22.46
CA VAL A 123 2.66 -1.60 21.95
C VAL A 123 2.08 -0.20 22.06
N ASN A 124 2.76 0.67 22.81
CA ASN A 124 2.28 2.05 23.00
C ASN A 124 2.51 2.92 21.77
N VAL A 125 3.66 2.75 21.10
CA VAL A 125 4.08 3.58 19.97
C VAL A 125 4.45 2.70 18.80
N ILE A 126 3.91 3.04 17.63
CA ILE A 126 4.29 2.47 16.33
C ILE A 126 4.89 3.57 15.44
N HIS A 127 5.56 3.18 14.36
CA HIS A 127 5.99 4.13 13.34
C HIS A 127 4.96 4.20 12.21
N CYS A 128 4.63 5.42 11.80
CA CYS A 128 3.75 5.63 10.65
C CYS A 128 4.36 5.04 9.38
N SER A 129 3.67 4.13 8.74
CA SER A 129 4.12 3.50 7.50
C SER A 129 4.28 4.48 6.33
N SER A 130 3.61 5.65 6.38
CA SER A 130 3.68 6.66 5.32
C SER A 130 4.83 7.65 5.49
N CYS A 131 5.11 8.12 6.72
CA CYS A 131 6.11 9.17 6.95
C CYS A 131 7.18 8.80 7.98
N GLY A 132 7.09 7.63 8.63
CA GLY A 132 8.03 7.17 9.65
C GLY A 132 7.89 7.84 11.02
N ALA A 133 7.01 8.85 11.18
CA ALA A 133 6.81 9.53 12.46
C ALA A 133 6.22 8.58 13.52
N PRO A 134 6.60 8.74 14.80
CA PRO A 134 6.01 7.96 15.88
C PRO A 134 4.53 8.32 16.07
N VAL A 135 3.71 7.32 16.35
CA VAL A 135 2.27 7.41 16.57
C VAL A 135 1.96 6.73 17.92
N ASP A 136 1.42 7.46 18.84
CA ASP A 136 0.95 6.94 20.14
C ASP A 136 -0.46 6.39 19.98
N LEU A 137 -0.60 5.07 19.95
CA LEU A 137 -1.87 4.38 19.73
C LEU A 137 -2.91 4.59 20.83
N LYS A 138 -2.51 5.09 22.00
CA LYS A 138 -3.44 5.43 23.08
C LYS A 138 -4.11 6.79 22.88
N ARG A 139 -3.52 7.64 22.06
CA ARG A 139 -3.97 9.03 21.85
C ARG A 139 -4.41 9.29 20.43
N ASP A 140 -3.77 8.61 19.46
CA ASP A 140 -3.85 8.95 18.05
C ASP A 140 -4.52 7.81 17.26
N HIS A 141 -5.61 8.11 16.59
CA HIS A 141 -6.30 7.18 15.67
C HIS A 141 -5.79 7.31 14.23
N ALA A 142 -4.94 8.28 13.98
CA ALA A 142 -4.25 8.52 12.72
C ALA A 142 -2.90 9.17 13.03
N CYS A 143 -1.97 9.16 12.08
CA CYS A 143 -0.68 9.79 12.28
C CYS A 143 -0.84 11.31 12.54
N PRO A 144 -0.36 11.85 13.68
CA PRO A 144 -0.48 13.28 14.00
C PRO A 144 0.34 14.15 13.03
N HIS A 145 1.41 13.60 12.44
CA HIS A 145 2.29 14.34 11.55
C HIS A 145 1.74 14.44 10.12
N CYS A 146 1.35 13.32 9.50
CA CYS A 146 0.93 13.29 8.10
C CYS A 146 -0.57 13.05 7.91
N ARG A 147 -1.31 12.80 9.00
CA ARG A 147 -2.75 12.50 9.02
C ARG A 147 -3.15 11.27 8.20
N SER A 148 -2.20 10.40 7.83
CA SER A 148 -2.53 9.10 7.25
C SER A 148 -3.23 8.24 8.27
N ALA A 149 -4.30 7.57 7.86
CA ALA A 149 -4.96 6.57 8.68
C ALA A 149 -4.03 5.38 8.95
N LEU A 150 -4.25 4.68 10.04
CA LEU A 150 -3.53 3.46 10.36
C LEU A 150 -4.03 2.34 9.47
N THR A 151 -3.15 1.80 8.65
CA THR A 151 -3.46 0.78 7.66
C THR A 151 -2.60 -0.45 7.85
N LEU A 152 -3.14 -1.60 7.49
CA LEU A 152 -2.44 -2.88 7.45
C LEU A 152 -2.51 -3.43 6.03
N LEU A 153 -1.40 -4.02 5.55
CA LEU A 153 -1.44 -4.85 4.35
C LEU A 153 -2.37 -6.04 4.59
N ASP A 154 -3.33 -6.21 3.69
CA ASP A 154 -4.32 -7.27 3.76
C ASP A 154 -4.05 -8.28 2.64
N PRO A 155 -3.63 -9.52 2.95
CA PRO A 155 -3.37 -10.55 1.94
C PRO A 155 -4.56 -10.79 1.00
N LYS A 156 -5.78 -10.74 1.53
CA LYS A 156 -7.00 -10.90 0.72
C LYS A 156 -7.27 -9.71 -0.17
N ALA A 157 -6.99 -8.48 0.31
CA ALA A 157 -7.10 -7.29 -0.52
C ALA A 157 -6.07 -7.33 -1.65
N VAL A 158 -4.86 -7.82 -1.38
CA VAL A 158 -3.80 -8.03 -2.38
C VAL A 158 -4.27 -9.06 -3.42
N GLU A 159 -4.73 -10.23 -2.99
CA GLU A 159 -5.23 -11.27 -3.88
C GLU A 159 -6.37 -10.75 -4.76
N LYS A 160 -7.37 -10.10 -4.18
CA LYS A 160 -8.50 -9.51 -4.90
C LYS A 160 -8.05 -8.44 -5.89
N ALA A 161 -7.10 -7.59 -5.52
CA ALA A 161 -6.58 -6.55 -6.39
C ALA A 161 -5.77 -7.15 -7.55
N LEU A 162 -4.95 -8.18 -7.30
CA LEU A 162 -4.21 -8.89 -8.34
C LEU A 162 -5.15 -9.59 -9.32
N GLN A 163 -6.23 -10.22 -8.85
CA GLN A 163 -7.29 -10.78 -9.68
C GLN A 163 -7.96 -9.68 -10.53
N GLY A 164 -8.28 -8.52 -9.93
CA GLY A 164 -8.84 -7.37 -10.65
C GLY A 164 -7.94 -6.85 -11.77
N TYR A 165 -6.63 -6.80 -11.55
CA TYR A 165 -5.66 -6.45 -12.60
C TYR A 165 -5.64 -7.50 -13.73
N ALA A 166 -5.68 -8.78 -13.39
CA ALA A 166 -5.71 -9.87 -14.39
C ALA A 166 -7.00 -9.83 -15.24
N HIS A 167 -8.14 -9.50 -14.62
CA HIS A 167 -9.42 -9.32 -15.33
C HIS A 167 -9.42 -8.07 -16.22
N ALA A 168 -8.87 -6.96 -15.77
CA ALA A 168 -8.78 -5.73 -16.56
C ALA A 168 -7.94 -5.92 -17.84
N VAL A 169 -6.89 -6.74 -17.78
CA VAL A 169 -6.08 -7.09 -18.96
C VAL A 169 -6.88 -7.95 -19.95
N LYS A 170 -7.73 -8.87 -19.47
CA LYS A 170 -8.57 -9.71 -20.32
C LYS A 170 -9.77 -8.96 -20.91
N SER A 171 -10.33 -7.98 -20.21
CA SER A 171 -11.51 -7.24 -20.67
C SER A 171 -11.21 -6.18 -21.73
N THR A 172 -9.95 -5.81 -21.96
CA THR A 172 -9.56 -4.99 -23.11
C THR A 172 -9.70 -5.71 -24.46
N THR A 173 -9.95 -7.02 -24.45
CA THR A 173 -10.15 -7.83 -25.65
C THR A 173 -11.59 -8.27 -25.89
N VAL A 174 -12.51 -7.99 -24.94
CA VAL A 174 -13.93 -8.34 -25.08
C VAL A 174 -14.78 -7.13 -24.71
N SER A 175 -15.58 -6.66 -25.65
CA SER A 175 -16.60 -5.62 -25.46
C SER A 175 -17.53 -6.02 -24.30
N ALA A 176 -17.44 -5.35 -23.18
CA ALA A 176 -18.21 -5.66 -21.99
C ALA A 176 -19.64 -5.15 -22.13
N HIS A 177 -20.62 -6.05 -22.05
CA HIS A 177 -21.97 -5.72 -21.64
C HIS A 177 -21.89 -5.13 -20.24
N ALA A 178 -22.29 -3.87 -20.06
CA ALA A 178 -22.33 -3.24 -18.73
C ALA A 178 -23.32 -4.05 -17.86
N PRO A 179 -22.95 -4.51 -16.67
CA PRO A 179 -23.88 -5.15 -15.75
C PRO A 179 -24.98 -4.16 -15.38
N ASP A 180 -26.22 -4.64 -15.28
CA ASP A 180 -27.35 -3.84 -14.85
C ASP A 180 -27.03 -3.21 -13.47
N LEU A 181 -27.40 -1.95 -13.29
CA LEU A 181 -27.13 -1.18 -12.07
C LEU A 181 -27.64 -1.90 -10.81
N ALA A 182 -28.74 -2.63 -10.94
CA ALA A 182 -29.31 -3.45 -9.87
C ALA A 182 -28.40 -4.63 -9.47
N ASP A 183 -27.82 -5.32 -10.43
CA ASP A 183 -26.87 -6.41 -10.20
C ASP A 183 -25.57 -5.91 -9.58
N ALA A 184 -25.10 -4.74 -10.01
CA ALA A 184 -23.91 -4.09 -9.44
C ALA A 184 -24.12 -3.71 -7.97
N LEU A 185 -25.29 -3.20 -7.59
CA LEU A 185 -25.62 -2.86 -6.21
C LEU A 185 -25.74 -4.11 -5.32
N VAL A 186 -26.35 -5.18 -5.81
CA VAL A 186 -26.44 -6.47 -5.09
C VAL A 186 -25.05 -7.08 -4.87
N MET A 187 -24.17 -7.03 -5.87
CA MET A 187 -22.79 -7.47 -5.72
C MET A 187 -22.03 -6.63 -4.68
N LEU A 188 -22.20 -5.32 -4.72
CA LEU A 188 -21.54 -4.39 -3.77
C LEU A 188 -21.97 -4.67 -2.32
N GLU A 189 -23.24 -4.92 -2.07
CA GLU A 189 -23.75 -5.25 -0.73
C GLU A 189 -23.29 -6.64 -0.27
N ARG A 190 -23.26 -7.63 -1.16
CA ARG A 190 -22.69 -8.96 -0.87
C ARG A 190 -21.20 -8.87 -0.50
N ASP A 191 -20.42 -8.10 -1.26
CA ASP A 191 -19.00 -7.89 -0.99
C ASP A 191 -18.78 -7.15 0.34
N ARG A 192 -19.62 -6.17 0.66
CA ARG A 192 -19.61 -5.47 1.95
C ARG A 192 -19.89 -6.42 3.12
N GLN A 193 -20.91 -7.26 3.02
CA GLN A 193 -21.24 -8.22 4.08
C GLN A 193 -20.18 -9.29 4.24
N ARG A 194 -19.56 -9.73 3.14
CA ARG A 194 -18.44 -10.67 3.16
C ARG A 194 -17.21 -10.04 3.83
N ALA A 195 -16.86 -8.81 3.48
CA ALA A 195 -15.77 -8.07 4.10
C ALA A 195 -15.96 -7.89 5.62
N LEU A 196 -17.18 -7.61 6.08
CA LEU A 196 -17.50 -7.51 7.51
C LEU A 196 -17.33 -8.84 8.26
N ARG A 197 -17.72 -9.98 7.66
CA ARG A 197 -17.53 -11.32 8.25
C ARG A 197 -16.05 -11.70 8.31
N GLU A 198 -15.29 -11.36 7.27
CA GLU A 198 -13.87 -11.64 7.16
C GLU A 198 -13.04 -10.78 8.14
N GLN A 199 -13.41 -9.52 8.36
CA GLN A 199 -12.81 -8.67 9.39
C GLN A 199 -12.95 -9.29 10.80
N LYS A 200 -14.12 -9.88 11.07
CA LYS A 200 -14.38 -10.53 12.37
C LYS A 200 -13.51 -11.78 12.59
N ALA A 201 -13.23 -12.54 11.52
CA ALA A 201 -12.36 -13.72 11.56
C ALA A 201 -10.87 -13.36 11.70
N GLN A 202 -10.41 -12.32 11.00
CA GLN A 202 -8.99 -11.87 11.05
C GLN A 202 -8.60 -11.25 12.39
N ARG A 203 -9.56 -10.63 13.12
CA ARG A 203 -9.32 -10.10 14.45
C ARG A 203 -8.77 -11.17 15.41
N ASN A 204 -9.23 -12.42 15.27
CA ASN A 204 -8.77 -13.51 16.11
C ASN A 204 -7.32 -13.95 15.78
N ASN A 205 -6.89 -13.85 14.52
CA ASN A 205 -5.55 -14.26 14.09
C ASN A 205 -4.46 -13.24 14.45
N LEU A 206 -4.76 -11.94 14.46
CA LEU A 206 -3.83 -10.90 14.92
C LEU A 206 -3.46 -11.04 16.41
N LEU A 207 -4.35 -11.64 17.21
CA LEU A 207 -4.17 -11.82 18.64
C LEU A 207 -3.18 -12.95 19.01
N THR A 208 -2.84 -13.84 18.07
CA THR A 208 -1.99 -15.03 18.31
C THR A 208 -0.52 -14.84 17.93
N SER A 209 -0.17 -13.82 17.16
CA SER A 209 1.22 -13.53 16.77
C SER A 209 1.96 -12.83 17.92
N GLY A 210 2.85 -13.55 18.60
CA GLY A 210 3.71 -13.00 19.65
C GLY A 210 4.66 -11.94 19.07
N ALA A 211 4.43 -10.67 19.38
CA ALA A 211 5.23 -9.56 18.90
C ALA A 211 6.19 -9.03 19.96
N SER A 212 7.47 -8.94 19.61
CA SER A 212 8.50 -8.25 20.40
C SER A 212 8.37 -6.72 20.27
N ALA A 213 9.05 -5.98 21.14
CA ALA A 213 8.86 -4.56 21.48
C ALA A 213 8.98 -3.49 20.36
N ASN A 214 9.25 -3.87 19.11
CA ASN A 214 9.27 -2.97 17.94
C ASN A 214 8.32 -3.50 16.87
N VAL A 215 7.02 -3.25 17.03
CA VAL A 215 6.02 -3.68 16.05
C VAL A 215 5.94 -2.69 14.90
N ASP A 216 6.46 -3.09 13.76
CA ASP A 216 6.23 -2.42 12.49
C ASP A 216 5.10 -3.14 11.74
N LEU A 217 3.93 -2.48 11.65
CA LEU A 217 2.75 -2.99 10.96
C LEU A 217 3.01 -3.31 9.47
N TRP A 218 3.97 -2.60 8.87
CA TRP A 218 4.39 -2.83 7.50
C TRP A 218 5.08 -4.19 7.33
N SER A 219 6.05 -4.53 8.20
CA SER A 219 6.75 -5.81 8.16
C SER A 219 5.82 -6.99 8.42
N ILE A 220 4.86 -6.84 9.35
CA ILE A 220 3.83 -7.86 9.60
C ILE A 220 2.97 -8.06 8.35
N GLY A 221 2.50 -6.98 7.75
CA GLY A 221 1.69 -7.03 6.54
C GLY A 221 2.44 -7.69 5.36
N LEU A 222 3.71 -7.37 5.15
CA LEU A 222 4.52 -8.00 4.11
C LEU A 222 4.70 -9.51 4.32
N ALA A 223 4.91 -9.95 5.57
CA ALA A 223 5.03 -11.37 5.87
C ALA A 223 3.73 -12.14 5.57
N LEU A 224 2.57 -11.54 5.90
CA LEU A 224 1.26 -12.12 5.59
C LEU A 224 0.99 -12.20 4.08
N VAL A 225 1.39 -11.18 3.31
CA VAL A 225 1.22 -11.17 1.85
C VAL A 225 2.15 -12.18 1.19
N ALA A 226 3.40 -12.29 1.63
CA ALA A 226 4.34 -13.26 1.08
C ALA A 226 3.83 -14.71 1.20
N SER A 227 3.17 -15.06 2.32
CA SER A 227 2.59 -16.41 2.51
C SER A 227 1.45 -16.77 1.57
N VAL A 228 0.90 -15.80 0.83
CA VAL A 228 -0.18 -15.99 -0.16
C VAL A 228 0.37 -16.02 -1.58
N LEU A 229 1.57 -15.45 -1.81
CA LEU A 229 2.20 -15.37 -3.13
C LEU A 229 3.16 -16.52 -3.43
N ASP A 230 3.52 -17.33 -2.39
CA ASP A 230 4.26 -18.58 -2.51
C ASP A 230 3.32 -19.75 -2.82
#